data_8825e3aee3c39dbe6cb22d907022c892
#
_entry.id   8825e3aee3c39dbe6cb22d907022c892
#
_cell.length_a   1.000
_cell.length_b   1.000
_cell.length_c   1.000
_cell.angle_alpha   90.00
_cell.angle_beta   90.00
_cell.angle_gamma   90.00
#
_symmetry.space_group_name_H-M   'P 1'
#
loop_
_entity.id
_entity.type
_entity.pdbx_description
1 polymer ?
#
loop_
_entity_poly.entity_id
_entity_poly.type
_entity_poly.pdbx_seq_one_letter_code
_entity_poly.pdbx_strand_id
1 'polypeptide(L)'
;KRKRKYTLREIFDAIFYLLKTGCQWRMLPTNFPSWKLVYYYFTKWKNDGTIELVHESLRDNTRKKAGKNESPSIGIIDSQFVKTKRSGGVCRGIDGGKKTKGRKRHIMVDIIGLLLAVIVHAANEHDSKSAPMVIAELRGRFYRLGKIVADGGYRGDLIENTRSTFGWIVERTFAWFESYGRLSKDFEFQPETSQAMIQLAMIKLMFNRIKN
;
A
#
# COMPACT_ATOMS: atom_id res chain seq x y z
N LYS A 1 31.56 -2.95 -17.18
CA LYS A 1 30.11 -2.96 -16.88
C LYS A 1 29.40 -2.09 -17.90
N ARG A 2 28.40 -2.61 -18.62
CA ARG A 2 27.70 -1.83 -19.67
C ARG A 2 26.96 -0.65 -19.05
N LYS A 3 27.16 0.56 -19.58
CA LYS A 3 26.51 1.79 -19.09
C LYS A 3 24.98 1.71 -19.34
N ARG A 4 24.17 2.07 -18.34
CA ARG A 4 22.71 2.11 -18.50
C ARG A 4 22.31 3.22 -19.45
N LYS A 5 21.37 2.95 -20.35
CA LYS A 5 20.80 3.96 -21.26
C LYS A 5 19.91 4.97 -20.50
N TYR A 6 19.20 4.50 -19.46
CA TYR A 6 18.28 5.31 -18.63
C TYR A 6 18.69 5.25 -17.17
N THR A 7 18.48 6.35 -16.44
CA THR A 7 18.70 6.42 -14.99
C THR A 7 17.61 5.67 -14.24
N LEU A 8 17.89 5.28 -13.01
CA LEU A 8 16.85 4.68 -12.14
C LEU A 8 15.74 5.68 -11.82
N ARG A 9 16.06 6.99 -11.78
CA ARG A 9 15.09 8.06 -11.60
C ARG A 9 14.06 8.07 -12.72
N GLU A 10 14.47 8.02 -13.98
CA GLU A 10 13.56 7.98 -15.13
C GLU A 10 12.64 6.76 -15.09
N ILE A 11 13.14 5.62 -14.58
CA ILE A 11 12.32 4.41 -14.38
C ILE A 11 11.27 4.64 -13.29
N PHE A 12 11.66 5.23 -12.14
CA PHE A 12 10.72 5.56 -11.07
C PHE A 12 9.68 6.59 -11.52
N ASP A 13 10.08 7.63 -12.26
CA ASP A 13 9.17 8.65 -12.77
C ASP A 13 8.11 8.03 -13.70
N ALA A 14 8.51 7.06 -14.55
CA ALA A 14 7.57 6.31 -15.39
C ALA A 14 6.59 5.44 -14.58
N ILE A 15 7.08 4.79 -13.51
CA ILE A 15 6.22 4.00 -12.60
C ILE A 15 5.24 4.93 -11.88
N PHE A 16 5.69 6.09 -11.38
CA PHE A 16 4.82 7.05 -10.71
C PHE A 16 3.81 7.69 -11.66
N TYR A 17 4.17 7.90 -12.93
CA TYR A 17 3.22 8.32 -13.95
C TYR A 17 2.11 7.28 -14.13
N LEU A 18 2.47 6.00 -14.33
CA LEU A 18 1.51 4.90 -14.43
C LEU A 18 0.62 4.81 -13.18
N LEU A 19 1.20 4.93 -12.00
CA LEU A 19 0.48 4.89 -10.74
C LEU A 19 -0.53 6.05 -10.64
N LYS A 20 -0.13 7.27 -11.00
CA LYS A 20 -0.96 8.46 -10.91
C LYS A 20 -2.10 8.45 -11.93
N THR A 21 -1.81 8.08 -13.18
CA THR A 21 -2.79 8.11 -14.27
C THR A 21 -3.66 6.86 -14.36
N GLY A 22 -3.17 5.72 -13.84
CA GLY A 22 -3.84 4.42 -13.98
C GLY A 22 -3.75 3.83 -15.38
N CYS A 23 -2.89 4.37 -16.27
CA CYS A 23 -2.74 3.86 -17.62
C CYS A 23 -2.23 2.40 -17.62
N GLN A 24 -2.43 1.70 -18.74
CA GLN A 24 -1.86 0.37 -18.93
C GLN A 24 -0.34 0.48 -19.18
N TRP A 25 0.43 -0.54 -18.81
CA TRP A 25 1.87 -0.58 -19.04
C TRP A 25 2.25 -0.24 -20.49
N ARG A 26 1.53 -0.83 -21.44
CA ARG A 26 1.77 -0.63 -22.88
C ARG A 26 1.42 0.78 -23.38
N MET A 27 0.68 1.55 -22.59
CA MET A 27 0.25 2.92 -22.89
C MET A 27 1.10 3.98 -22.20
N LEU A 28 2.25 3.60 -21.64
CA LEU A 28 3.24 4.57 -21.17
C LEU A 28 3.66 5.47 -22.33
N PRO A 29 3.66 6.81 -22.16
CA PRO A 29 4.10 7.76 -23.17
C PRO A 29 5.54 7.50 -23.67
N THR A 30 5.81 7.79 -24.92
CA THR A 30 7.08 7.51 -25.60
C THR A 30 8.26 8.34 -25.08
N ASN A 31 8.01 9.43 -24.36
CA ASN A 31 9.03 10.22 -23.67
C ASN A 31 9.60 9.53 -22.41
N PHE A 32 8.96 8.46 -21.93
CA PHE A 32 9.52 7.58 -20.90
C PHE A 32 10.33 6.43 -21.51
N PRO A 33 11.14 5.72 -20.70
CA PRO A 33 11.74 4.46 -21.13
C PRO A 33 10.66 3.48 -21.58
N SER A 34 11.03 2.57 -22.52
CA SER A 34 10.05 1.59 -23.03
C SER A 34 9.32 0.86 -21.89
N TRP A 35 8.03 0.65 -22.04
CA TRP A 35 7.21 -0.01 -21.02
C TRP A 35 7.76 -1.38 -20.59
N LYS A 36 8.41 -2.13 -21.50
CA LYS A 36 9.05 -3.42 -21.20
C LYS A 36 10.18 -3.26 -20.17
N LEU A 37 10.99 -2.21 -20.32
CA LEU A 37 12.09 -1.92 -19.40
C LEU A 37 11.56 -1.45 -18.05
N VAL A 38 10.54 -0.56 -18.04
CA VAL A 38 9.92 -0.07 -16.81
C VAL A 38 9.25 -1.22 -16.04
N TYR A 39 8.51 -2.08 -16.73
CA TYR A 39 7.89 -3.27 -16.15
C TYR A 39 8.92 -4.28 -15.61
N TYR A 40 10.04 -4.48 -16.30
CA TYR A 40 11.14 -5.31 -15.82
C TYR A 40 11.67 -4.80 -14.47
N TYR A 41 11.96 -3.50 -14.35
CA TYR A 41 12.46 -2.93 -13.09
C TYR A 41 11.41 -2.97 -11.99
N PHE A 42 10.15 -2.67 -12.29
CA PHE A 42 9.06 -2.81 -11.33
C PHE A 42 8.97 -4.24 -10.78
N THR A 43 8.94 -5.24 -11.66
CA THR A 43 8.89 -6.65 -11.28
C THR A 43 10.12 -7.06 -10.48
N LYS A 44 11.31 -6.64 -10.91
CA LYS A 44 12.55 -6.89 -10.19
C LYS A 44 12.49 -6.33 -8.78
N TRP A 45 12.18 -5.04 -8.62
CA TRP A 45 12.16 -4.36 -7.33
C TRP A 45 11.04 -4.84 -6.40
N LYS A 46 9.93 -5.30 -6.96
CA LYS A 46 8.89 -5.98 -6.20
C LYS A 46 9.39 -7.32 -5.64
N ASN A 47 10.05 -8.13 -6.48
CA ASN A 47 10.44 -9.49 -6.12
C ASN A 47 11.69 -9.54 -5.23
N ASP A 48 12.61 -8.60 -5.36
CA ASP A 48 13.84 -8.54 -4.54
C ASP A 48 13.70 -7.68 -3.28
N GLY A 49 12.48 -7.21 -2.95
CA GLY A 49 12.20 -6.42 -1.75
C GLY A 49 12.64 -4.96 -1.82
N THR A 50 13.18 -4.48 -2.95
CA THR A 50 13.65 -3.09 -3.06
C THR A 50 12.54 -2.07 -2.78
N ILE A 51 11.30 -2.32 -3.26
CA ILE A 51 10.16 -1.41 -3.00
C ILE A 51 9.89 -1.30 -1.51
N GLU A 52 9.91 -2.43 -0.79
CA GLU A 52 9.68 -2.47 0.65
C GLU A 52 10.78 -1.73 1.41
N LEU A 53 12.04 -2.01 1.10
CA LEU A 53 13.20 -1.33 1.72
C LEU A 53 13.16 0.19 1.52
N VAL A 54 12.85 0.67 0.32
CA VAL A 54 12.70 2.10 0.04
C VAL A 54 11.54 2.70 0.82
N HIS A 55 10.41 1.98 0.88
CA HIS A 55 9.24 2.39 1.65
C HIS A 55 9.57 2.54 3.14
N GLU A 56 10.23 1.56 3.74
CA GLU A 56 10.63 1.57 5.16
C GLU A 56 11.58 2.72 5.48
N SER A 57 12.63 2.87 4.70
CA SER A 57 13.61 3.97 4.88
C SER A 57 12.95 5.35 4.80
N LEU A 58 12.04 5.55 3.83
CA LEU A 58 11.31 6.81 3.69
C LEU A 58 10.32 7.04 4.83
N ARG A 59 9.64 5.99 5.29
CA ARG A 59 8.73 6.07 6.45
C ARG A 59 9.48 6.55 7.67
N ASP A 60 10.61 5.92 7.99
CA ASP A 60 11.40 6.24 9.17
C ASP A 60 11.95 7.69 9.11
N ASN A 61 12.43 8.12 7.94
CA ASN A 61 12.86 9.49 7.71
C ASN A 61 11.70 10.50 7.81
N THR A 62 10.54 10.18 7.25
CA THR A 62 9.35 11.03 7.32
C THR A 62 8.86 11.18 8.76
N ARG A 63 8.90 10.11 9.55
CA ARG A 63 8.57 10.14 10.97
C ARG A 63 9.53 11.02 11.76
N LYS A 64 10.84 10.85 11.53
CA LYS A 64 11.87 11.69 12.18
C LYS A 64 11.68 13.17 11.85
N LYS A 65 11.43 13.51 10.58
CA LYS A 65 11.13 14.89 10.15
C LYS A 65 9.88 15.46 10.85
N ALA A 66 8.87 14.61 11.10
CA ALA A 66 7.65 14.97 11.83
C ALA A 66 7.83 15.00 13.38
N GLY A 67 9.05 14.92 13.90
CA GLY A 67 9.34 14.91 15.33
C GLY A 67 8.87 13.64 16.05
N LYS A 68 8.75 12.52 15.31
CA LYS A 68 8.32 11.21 15.84
C LYS A 68 9.49 10.22 15.86
N ASN A 69 9.42 9.24 16.77
CA ASN A 69 10.35 8.13 16.75
C ASN A 69 10.17 7.31 15.46
N GLU A 70 11.24 6.75 14.90
CA GLU A 70 11.20 5.90 13.70
C GLU A 70 10.28 4.69 13.87
N SER A 71 10.30 4.03 15.05
CA SER A 71 9.38 2.95 15.37
C SER A 71 8.09 3.50 15.99
N PRO A 72 6.91 3.27 15.38
CA PRO A 72 5.63 3.68 15.94
C PRO A 72 5.29 2.90 17.22
N SER A 73 4.54 3.52 18.13
CA SER A 73 3.99 2.86 19.33
C SER A 73 2.52 2.46 19.17
N ILE A 74 1.84 3.04 18.19
CA ILE A 74 0.43 2.77 17.88
C ILE A 74 0.29 2.44 16.40
N GLY A 75 -0.42 1.37 16.10
CA GLY A 75 -0.88 0.99 14.77
C GLY A 75 -2.41 1.12 14.69
N ILE A 76 -2.92 1.59 13.57
CA ILE A 76 -4.35 1.70 13.29
C ILE A 76 -4.64 0.81 12.10
N ILE A 77 -5.50 -0.20 12.28
CA ILE A 77 -5.86 -1.17 11.24
C ILE A 77 -7.26 -0.91 10.72
N ASP A 78 -7.42 -1.00 9.40
CA ASP A 78 -8.73 -0.96 8.74
C ASP A 78 -8.67 -1.61 7.36
N SER A 79 -9.84 -1.83 6.74
CA SER A 79 -9.97 -2.44 5.43
C SER A 79 -10.77 -1.59 4.45
N GLN A 80 -10.33 -1.60 3.20
CA GLN A 80 -11.04 -0.98 2.09
C GLN A 80 -11.40 -2.03 1.04
N PHE A 81 -12.69 -2.13 0.71
CA PHE A 81 -13.13 -2.87 -0.46
C PHE A 81 -12.78 -2.11 -1.74
N VAL A 82 -12.22 -2.80 -2.72
CA VAL A 82 -11.96 -2.26 -4.07
C VAL A 82 -12.46 -3.21 -5.14
N LYS A 83 -13.14 -2.65 -6.14
CA LYS A 83 -13.57 -3.42 -7.31
C LYS A 83 -12.36 -3.88 -8.11
N THR A 84 -12.36 -5.12 -8.57
CA THR A 84 -11.41 -5.58 -9.59
C THR A 84 -11.92 -5.26 -10.99
N LYS A 85 -11.03 -5.19 -11.98
CA LYS A 85 -11.44 -5.10 -13.38
C LYS A 85 -12.19 -6.36 -13.83
N ARG A 86 -13.00 -6.27 -14.89
CA ARG A 86 -13.83 -7.40 -15.39
C ARG A 86 -13.02 -8.64 -15.75
N SER A 87 -11.85 -8.49 -16.39
CA SER A 87 -10.94 -9.58 -16.71
C SER A 87 -10.24 -10.18 -15.48
N GLY A 88 -10.39 -9.54 -14.30
CA GLY A 88 -9.98 -10.02 -12.98
C GLY A 88 -8.53 -10.48 -12.87
N GLY A 89 -8.14 -10.78 -11.64
CA GLY A 89 -6.92 -11.49 -11.26
C GLY A 89 -7.28 -12.70 -10.40
N VAL A 90 -6.26 -13.34 -9.86
CA VAL A 90 -6.42 -14.36 -8.81
C VAL A 90 -6.91 -13.73 -7.49
N CYS A 91 -7.39 -14.53 -6.55
CA CYS A 91 -7.79 -14.07 -5.21
C CYS A 91 -8.79 -12.90 -5.25
N ARG A 92 -9.92 -13.09 -5.93
CA ARG A 92 -11.06 -12.17 -5.93
C ARG A 92 -12.31 -12.89 -5.43
N GLY A 93 -13.11 -12.17 -4.63
CA GLY A 93 -14.36 -12.70 -4.08
C GLY A 93 -15.52 -11.72 -4.22
N ILE A 94 -16.71 -12.16 -3.85
CA ILE A 94 -17.89 -11.30 -3.78
C ILE A 94 -17.97 -10.77 -2.34
N ASP A 95 -17.97 -9.46 -2.18
CA ASP A 95 -18.27 -8.81 -0.92
C ASP A 95 -19.76 -9.03 -0.59
N GLY A 96 -20.03 -9.64 0.57
CA GLY A 96 -21.40 -10.02 0.97
C GLY A 96 -22.32 -8.82 1.17
N GLY A 97 -21.80 -7.70 1.64
CA GLY A 97 -22.57 -6.47 1.85
C GLY A 97 -22.77 -5.69 0.55
N LYS A 98 -21.73 -5.55 -0.26
CA LYS A 98 -21.75 -4.76 -1.50
C LYS A 98 -22.23 -5.55 -2.72
N LYS A 99 -22.38 -6.88 -2.62
CA LYS A 99 -22.75 -7.80 -3.69
C LYS A 99 -21.92 -7.62 -4.98
N THR A 100 -20.67 -7.24 -4.84
CA THR A 100 -19.76 -6.89 -5.94
C THR A 100 -18.47 -7.67 -5.83
N LYS A 101 -17.93 -8.12 -6.99
CA LYS A 101 -16.62 -8.79 -7.05
C LYS A 101 -15.47 -7.79 -6.85
N GLY A 102 -14.53 -8.16 -5.98
CA GLY A 102 -13.39 -7.33 -5.67
C GLY A 102 -12.38 -8.00 -4.77
N ARG A 103 -11.52 -7.16 -4.22
CA ARG A 103 -10.55 -7.48 -3.18
C ARG A 103 -10.74 -6.55 -1.99
N LYS A 104 -10.27 -6.98 -0.82
CA LYS A 104 -10.08 -6.11 0.34
C LYS A 104 -8.61 -5.78 0.48
N ARG A 105 -8.33 -4.51 0.80
CA ARG A 105 -7.02 -3.99 1.16
C ARG A 105 -7.04 -3.75 2.65
N HIS A 106 -6.42 -4.62 3.43
CA HIS A 106 -6.18 -4.36 4.85
C HIS A 106 -4.88 -3.62 4.98
N ILE A 107 -4.92 -2.47 5.62
CA ILE A 107 -3.74 -1.67 5.91
C ILE A 107 -3.61 -1.47 7.42
N MET A 108 -2.37 -1.40 7.87
CA MET A 108 -2.05 -0.81 9.16
C MET A 108 -1.23 0.45 8.94
N VAL A 109 -1.62 1.52 9.60
CA VAL A 109 -0.95 2.82 9.52
C VAL A 109 -0.56 3.31 10.91
N ASP A 110 0.39 4.22 10.99
CA ASP A 110 0.72 4.93 12.22
C ASP A 110 -0.17 6.15 12.45
N ILE A 111 0.06 6.85 13.56
CA ILE A 111 -0.72 8.04 13.94
C ILE A 111 -0.63 9.23 12.98
N ILE A 112 0.34 9.25 12.06
CA ILE A 112 0.45 10.27 11.01
C ILE A 112 0.00 9.75 9.64
N GLY A 113 -0.53 8.52 9.60
CA GLY A 113 -1.11 7.88 8.42
C GLY A 113 -0.09 7.24 7.49
N LEU A 114 1.11 6.92 7.97
CA LEU A 114 2.11 6.20 7.18
C LEU A 114 1.90 4.69 7.29
N LEU A 115 1.99 4.02 6.15
CA LEU A 115 1.77 2.58 6.04
C LEU A 115 2.83 1.78 6.80
N LEU A 116 2.38 0.85 7.66
CA LEU A 116 3.22 -0.12 8.38
C LEU A 116 3.16 -1.50 7.74
N ALA A 117 1.96 -1.92 7.34
CA ALA A 117 1.73 -3.17 6.64
C ALA A 117 0.53 -3.05 5.68
N VAL A 118 0.51 -3.88 4.66
CA VAL A 118 -0.62 -4.02 3.73
C VAL A 118 -0.78 -5.46 3.29
N ILE A 119 -2.01 -5.96 3.33
CA ILE A 119 -2.40 -7.25 2.78
C ILE A 119 -3.59 -7.05 1.85
N VAL A 120 -3.55 -7.73 0.70
CA VAL A 120 -4.64 -7.72 -0.28
C VAL A 120 -5.11 -9.15 -0.50
N HIS A 121 -6.41 -9.38 -0.34
CA HIS A 121 -7.02 -10.70 -0.50
C HIS A 121 -8.42 -10.62 -1.13
N ALA A 122 -9.06 -11.76 -1.31
CA ALA A 122 -10.41 -11.84 -1.89
C ALA A 122 -11.45 -11.16 -0.98
N ALA A 123 -12.41 -10.45 -1.57
CA ALA A 123 -13.38 -9.65 -0.81
C ALA A 123 -14.37 -10.48 0.04
N ASN A 124 -14.49 -11.77 -0.19
CA ASN A 124 -15.33 -12.67 0.59
C ASN A 124 -14.71 -13.12 1.93
N GLU A 125 -13.44 -12.82 2.16
CA GLU A 125 -12.80 -13.11 3.44
C GLU A 125 -13.26 -12.10 4.51
N HIS A 126 -13.53 -12.61 5.72
CA HIS A 126 -14.00 -11.80 6.83
C HIS A 126 -12.84 -11.02 7.48
N ASP A 127 -13.08 -9.77 7.87
CA ASP A 127 -12.03 -8.88 8.40
C ASP A 127 -11.34 -9.44 9.63
N SER A 128 -12.08 -10.13 10.51
CA SER A 128 -11.52 -10.79 11.70
C SER A 128 -10.49 -11.90 11.38
N LYS A 129 -10.58 -12.55 10.22
CA LYS A 129 -9.58 -13.55 9.77
C LYS A 129 -8.32 -12.92 9.19
N SER A 130 -8.44 -11.70 8.67
CA SER A 130 -7.34 -11.00 8.01
C SER A 130 -6.49 -10.19 8.99
N ALA A 131 -7.05 -9.77 10.13
CA ALA A 131 -6.31 -9.02 11.14
C ALA A 131 -5.04 -9.75 11.65
N PRO A 132 -5.09 -11.05 12.00
CA PRO A 132 -3.87 -11.79 12.40
C PRO A 132 -2.80 -11.80 11.32
N MET A 133 -3.18 -11.83 10.03
CA MET A 133 -2.23 -11.80 8.91
C MET A 133 -1.51 -10.45 8.84
N VAL A 134 -2.25 -9.34 8.97
CA VAL A 134 -1.65 -7.99 8.98
C VAL A 134 -0.74 -7.81 10.19
N ILE A 135 -1.14 -8.33 11.36
CA ILE A 135 -0.33 -8.27 12.59
C ILE A 135 0.93 -9.14 12.45
N ALA A 136 0.84 -10.28 11.78
CA ALA A 136 2.00 -11.16 11.54
C ALA A 136 3.09 -10.45 10.71
N GLU A 137 2.70 -9.61 9.73
CA GLU A 137 3.63 -8.79 8.94
C GLU A 137 4.44 -7.78 9.78
N LEU A 138 3.98 -7.48 11.01
CA LEU A 138 4.65 -6.51 11.88
C LEU A 138 5.66 -7.14 12.84
N ARG A 139 5.65 -8.49 12.96
CA ARG A 139 6.50 -9.20 13.93
C ARG A 139 7.98 -8.88 13.69
N GLY A 140 8.66 -8.45 14.76
CA GLY A 140 10.09 -8.11 14.72
C GLY A 140 10.43 -6.79 13.99
N ARG A 141 9.46 -6.09 13.39
CA ARG A 141 9.72 -4.85 12.61
C ARG A 141 9.63 -3.58 13.46
N PHE A 142 8.77 -3.56 14.47
CA PHE A 142 8.50 -2.36 15.28
C PHE A 142 8.60 -2.66 16.78
N TYR A 143 9.76 -2.42 17.35
CA TYR A 143 10.06 -2.73 18.76
C TYR A 143 9.25 -1.90 19.77
N ARG A 144 8.67 -0.76 19.34
CA ARG A 144 7.84 0.11 20.19
C ARG A 144 6.35 -0.12 20.04
N LEU A 145 5.92 -0.93 19.07
CA LEU A 145 4.49 -1.11 18.78
C LEU A 145 3.82 -1.90 19.93
N GLY A 146 3.14 -1.18 20.82
CA GLY A 146 2.46 -1.74 21.98
C GLY A 146 0.95 -1.65 21.94
N LYS A 147 0.37 -0.94 20.94
CA LYS A 147 -1.07 -0.76 20.84
C LYS A 147 -1.53 -0.83 19.41
N ILE A 148 -2.58 -1.61 19.15
CA ILE A 148 -3.28 -1.67 17.86
C ILE A 148 -4.71 -1.23 18.09
N VAL A 149 -5.16 -0.27 17.27
CA VAL A 149 -6.50 0.28 17.27
C VAL A 149 -7.22 -0.18 16.01
N ALA A 150 -8.46 -0.64 16.16
CA ALA A 150 -9.30 -1.09 15.05
C ALA A 150 -10.75 -0.63 15.26
N ASP A 151 -11.55 -0.71 14.21
CA ASP A 151 -12.99 -0.56 14.36
C ASP A 151 -13.65 -1.85 14.92
N GLY A 152 -14.96 -1.77 15.27
CA GLY A 152 -15.68 -2.89 15.92
C GLY A 152 -15.84 -4.16 15.10
N GLY A 153 -15.36 -4.21 13.84
CA GLY A 153 -15.29 -5.41 12.99
C GLY A 153 -14.13 -6.34 13.33
N TYR A 154 -13.15 -5.84 14.08
CA TYR A 154 -11.96 -6.58 14.49
C TYR A 154 -12.09 -7.02 15.95
N ARG A 155 -11.76 -8.28 16.25
CA ARG A 155 -11.80 -8.86 17.61
C ARG A 155 -10.45 -9.48 17.94
N GLY A 156 -9.99 -9.34 19.18
CA GLY A 156 -8.76 -9.97 19.71
C GLY A 156 -8.17 -9.20 20.88
N ASP A 157 -7.40 -9.86 21.73
CA ASP A 157 -6.87 -9.32 23.00
C ASP A 157 -5.88 -8.15 22.82
N LEU A 158 -5.30 -7.99 21.64
CA LEU A 158 -4.36 -6.89 21.31
C LEU A 158 -5.03 -5.70 20.64
N ILE A 159 -6.36 -5.77 20.42
CA ILE A 159 -7.11 -4.76 19.66
C ILE A 159 -8.00 -3.98 20.61
N GLU A 160 -7.73 -2.70 20.76
CA GLU A 160 -8.56 -1.79 21.53
C GLU A 160 -9.58 -1.10 20.60
N ASN A 161 -10.87 -1.31 20.89
CA ASN A 161 -11.97 -0.69 20.15
C ASN A 161 -12.06 0.81 20.51
N THR A 162 -11.40 1.67 19.74
CA THR A 162 -11.50 3.12 19.86
C THR A 162 -11.88 3.76 18.52
N ARG A 163 -13.15 3.54 18.15
CA ARG A 163 -13.71 3.98 16.86
C ARG A 163 -13.64 5.50 16.62
N SER A 164 -13.65 6.31 17.68
CA SER A 164 -13.83 7.76 17.54
C SER A 164 -12.56 8.58 17.42
N THR A 165 -11.44 8.14 17.99
CA THR A 165 -10.24 8.99 18.13
C THR A 165 -9.25 8.88 16.96
N PHE A 166 -9.14 7.71 16.31
CA PHE A 166 -8.10 7.45 15.31
C PHE A 166 -8.62 6.98 13.94
N GLY A 167 -9.90 6.64 13.80
CA GLY A 167 -10.48 6.13 12.55
C GLY A 167 -10.25 7.06 11.35
N TRP A 168 -10.39 8.38 11.56
CA TRP A 168 -10.17 9.37 10.52
C TRP A 168 -8.76 9.34 9.89
N ILE A 169 -7.75 8.82 10.62
CA ILE A 169 -6.37 8.75 10.13
C ILE A 169 -6.26 7.72 9.00
N VAL A 170 -6.84 6.54 9.20
CA VAL A 170 -6.80 5.47 8.21
C VAL A 170 -7.72 5.79 7.04
N GLU A 171 -8.90 6.39 7.28
CA GLU A 171 -9.80 6.89 6.24
C GLU A 171 -9.09 7.93 5.35
N ARG A 172 -8.37 8.87 5.94
CA ARG A 172 -7.54 9.83 5.22
C ARG A 172 -6.48 9.12 4.36
N THR A 173 -5.90 8.03 4.85
CA THR A 173 -4.90 7.27 4.07
C THR A 173 -5.56 6.61 2.88
N PHE A 174 -6.75 6.05 3.01
CA PHE A 174 -7.52 5.55 1.87
C PHE A 174 -7.87 6.65 0.86
N ALA A 175 -8.26 7.84 1.34
CA ALA A 175 -8.50 8.99 0.47
C ALA A 175 -7.24 9.40 -0.35
N TRP A 176 -6.05 9.29 0.24
CA TRP A 176 -4.81 9.49 -0.52
C TRP A 176 -4.65 8.45 -1.65
N PHE A 177 -5.00 7.18 -1.40
CA PHE A 177 -4.93 6.15 -2.44
C PHE A 177 -5.90 6.43 -3.59
N GLU A 178 -7.10 6.95 -3.31
CA GLU A 178 -8.09 7.31 -4.34
C GLU A 178 -7.59 8.41 -5.28
N SER A 179 -6.63 9.24 -4.84
CA SER A 179 -5.98 10.22 -5.70
C SER A 179 -5.10 9.63 -6.80
N TYR A 180 -4.86 8.31 -6.75
CA TYR A 180 -4.07 7.57 -7.75
C TYR A 180 -5.00 6.74 -8.64
N GLY A 181 -5.04 7.05 -9.93
CA GLY A 181 -5.90 6.33 -10.88
C GLY A 181 -5.67 4.81 -10.90
N ARG A 182 -4.41 4.36 -10.64
CA ARG A 182 -4.09 2.94 -10.56
C ARG A 182 -4.67 2.23 -9.33
N LEU A 183 -5.00 2.98 -8.28
CA LEU A 183 -5.56 2.45 -7.03
C LEU A 183 -7.08 2.65 -6.91
N SER A 184 -7.73 3.39 -7.82
CA SER A 184 -9.19 3.62 -7.83
C SER A 184 -9.98 2.30 -8.00
N LYS A 185 -9.37 1.32 -8.68
CA LYS A 185 -9.79 -0.08 -8.77
C LYS A 185 -8.56 -0.96 -8.61
N ASP A 186 -8.74 -2.25 -8.37
CA ASP A 186 -7.65 -3.19 -8.43
C ASP A 186 -7.48 -3.73 -9.86
N PHE A 187 -6.46 -3.23 -10.55
CA PHE A 187 -6.11 -3.62 -11.92
C PHE A 187 -5.12 -4.78 -11.98
N GLU A 188 -4.57 -5.17 -10.84
CA GLU A 188 -3.47 -6.13 -10.78
C GLU A 188 -3.97 -7.57 -10.85
N PHE A 189 -3.19 -8.42 -11.52
CA PHE A 189 -3.52 -9.85 -11.60
C PHE A 189 -3.29 -10.53 -10.24
N GLN A 190 -2.17 -10.24 -9.58
CA GLN A 190 -1.78 -10.82 -8.30
C GLN A 190 -1.96 -9.82 -7.15
N PRO A 191 -2.36 -10.27 -5.93
CA PRO A 191 -2.47 -9.44 -4.74
C PRO A 191 -1.15 -8.75 -4.36
N GLU A 192 -0.02 -9.44 -4.48
CA GLU A 192 1.31 -8.91 -4.16
C GLU A 192 1.68 -7.72 -5.07
N THR A 193 1.20 -7.73 -6.32
CA THR A 193 1.38 -6.60 -7.22
C THR A 193 0.53 -5.39 -6.79
N SER A 194 -0.67 -5.65 -6.28
CA SER A 194 -1.52 -4.60 -5.70
C SER A 194 -0.89 -4.00 -4.44
N GLN A 195 -0.31 -4.83 -3.56
CA GLN A 195 0.44 -4.38 -2.37
C GLN A 195 1.62 -3.47 -2.76
N ALA A 196 2.42 -3.89 -3.74
CA ALA A 196 3.55 -3.09 -4.25
C ALA A 196 3.09 -1.73 -4.82
N MET A 197 1.94 -1.67 -5.51
CA MET A 197 1.37 -0.40 -6.00
C MET A 197 0.95 0.52 -4.84
N ILE A 198 0.41 -0.02 -3.75
CA ILE A 198 0.07 0.74 -2.54
C ILE A 198 1.35 1.27 -1.87
N GLN A 199 2.38 0.45 -1.73
CA GLN A 199 3.68 0.88 -1.18
C GLN A 199 4.29 2.01 -2.04
N LEU A 200 4.24 1.91 -3.37
CA LEU A 200 4.71 2.96 -4.28
C LEU A 200 3.92 4.28 -4.14
N ALA A 201 2.61 4.21 -3.90
CA ALA A 201 1.81 5.40 -3.63
C ALA A 201 2.26 6.09 -2.34
N MET A 202 2.53 5.31 -1.30
CA MET A 202 3.06 5.82 -0.04
C MET A 202 4.48 6.37 -0.19
N ILE A 203 5.35 5.73 -0.97
CA ILE A 203 6.68 6.25 -1.32
C ILE A 203 6.54 7.66 -1.93
N LYS A 204 5.65 7.82 -2.93
CA LYS A 204 5.44 9.12 -3.58
C LYS A 204 4.93 10.18 -2.61
N LEU A 205 4.00 9.82 -1.72
CA LEU A 205 3.48 10.71 -0.69
C LEU A 205 4.58 11.15 0.28
N MET A 206 5.41 10.22 0.75
CA MET A 206 6.51 10.51 1.68
C MET A 206 7.59 11.37 1.03
N PHE A 207 7.93 11.13 -0.24
CA PHE A 207 8.85 12.01 -0.99
C PHE A 207 8.36 13.46 -1.00
N ASN A 208 7.08 13.68 -1.23
CA ASN A 208 6.51 15.02 -1.24
C ASN A 208 6.60 15.68 0.16
N ARG A 209 6.37 14.91 1.24
CA ARG A 209 6.46 15.40 2.62
C ARG A 209 7.90 15.70 3.08
N ILE A 210 8.88 14.93 2.58
CA ILE A 210 10.29 15.16 2.91
C ILE A 210 10.83 16.37 2.14
N LYS A 211 10.34 16.63 0.94
CA LYS A 211 10.81 17.76 0.11
C LYS A 211 10.30 19.13 0.62
N ASN A 212 9.11 19.15 1.19
CA ASN A 212 8.51 20.35 1.80
C ASN A 212 8.91 20.48 3.27
#